data_c744dbcb59ee2c5dafe91ff5433b4905
#
_entry.id   c744dbcb59ee2c5dafe91ff5433b4905
#
_cell.length_a   1.000
_cell.length_b   1.000
_cell.length_c   1.000
_cell.angle_alpha   90.00
_cell.angle_beta   90.00
_cell.angle_gamma   90.00
#
_symmetry.space_group_name_H-M   'P 1'
#
loop_
_entity.id
_entity.type
_entity.pdbx_description
1 polymer ?
#
loop_
_entity_poly.entity_id
_entity_poly.type
_entity_poly.pdbx_seq_one_letter_code
_entity_poly.pdbx_strand_id
1 'polypeptide(L)'
;MHRRLFDPDKFLIIQYDQRGCGLSEPKGVTQANTTPDLLADIERLRRALGVSRWNVVGSSWGGALALLYAQAHSNVIDRVLLRSPFLCTAAEIDGFVYAPRPGCQTAWEWLESECRQGQPSDSNTTPILAHSYRTFCEGDDVAAQSRLARAWMTYEASMDAWPVPVSLTSRLDGRALIPRYQVHTHYLYHRCFVNHSILMHADALDGLGLTLVHGDQDALCPFENSLAIERVAPHAHLVRVAGAAHNMFDDRMMRALLIQLQTWA
;
A
#
# COMPACT_ATOMS: atom_id res chain seq x y z
N MET A 1 -5.40 -14.91 1.85
CA MET A 1 -4.20 -15.23 2.62
C MET A 1 -4.23 -14.57 4.01
N HIS A 2 -4.59 -13.31 4.12
CA HIS A 2 -4.73 -12.55 5.39
C HIS A 2 -5.71 -13.17 6.39
N ARG A 3 -6.76 -13.86 5.91
CA ARG A 3 -7.71 -14.54 6.79
C ARG A 3 -7.07 -15.60 7.72
N ARG A 4 -5.84 -16.06 7.40
CA ARG A 4 -5.09 -16.99 8.28
C ARG A 4 -4.60 -16.35 9.58
N LEU A 5 -4.67 -15.04 9.70
CA LEU A 5 -4.36 -14.28 10.90
C LEU A 5 -5.48 -14.38 11.96
N PHE A 6 -6.67 -14.83 11.57
CA PHE A 6 -7.85 -14.83 12.41
C PHE A 6 -8.43 -16.25 12.55
N ASP A 7 -8.93 -16.54 13.73
CA ASP A 7 -9.70 -17.74 14.02
C ASP A 7 -11.14 -17.57 13.51
N PRO A 8 -11.58 -18.36 12.51
CA PRO A 8 -12.92 -18.22 11.93
C PRO A 8 -14.04 -18.61 12.92
N ASP A 9 -13.71 -19.35 14.01
CA ASP A 9 -14.70 -19.70 15.03
C ASP A 9 -14.98 -18.53 15.99
N LYS A 10 -14.10 -17.50 15.98
CA LYS A 10 -14.22 -16.31 16.84
C LYS A 10 -14.54 -15.03 16.08
N PHE A 11 -14.23 -14.98 14.79
CA PHE A 11 -14.33 -13.75 13.99
C PHE A 11 -15.15 -13.96 12.71
N LEU A 12 -16.05 -13.02 12.43
CA LEU A 12 -16.53 -12.77 11.07
C LEU A 12 -15.44 -12.03 10.31
N ILE A 13 -14.77 -12.71 9.38
CA ILE A 13 -13.64 -12.17 8.64
C ILE A 13 -14.15 -11.60 7.32
N ILE A 14 -14.05 -10.27 7.16
CA ILE A 14 -14.45 -9.56 5.96
C ILE A 14 -13.20 -9.13 5.23
N GLN A 15 -13.01 -9.66 4.03
CA GLN A 15 -11.93 -9.25 3.10
C GLN A 15 -12.58 -8.79 1.79
N TYR A 16 -12.10 -7.69 1.26
CA TYR A 16 -12.56 -7.17 -0.03
C TYR A 16 -11.37 -6.70 -0.86
N ASP A 17 -11.53 -6.73 -2.16
CA ASP A 17 -10.62 -6.08 -3.10
C ASP A 17 -11.19 -4.70 -3.44
N GLN A 18 -10.39 -3.65 -3.30
CA GLN A 18 -10.82 -2.29 -3.64
C GLN A 18 -11.16 -2.19 -5.13
N ARG A 19 -11.95 -1.16 -5.50
CA ARG A 19 -12.34 -0.97 -6.90
C ARG A 19 -11.14 -0.96 -7.84
N GLY A 20 -11.27 -1.59 -9.00
CA GLY A 20 -10.20 -1.74 -9.98
C GLY A 20 -9.16 -2.81 -9.67
N CYS A 21 -9.21 -3.46 -8.50
CA CYS A 21 -8.21 -4.40 -8.03
C CYS A 21 -8.77 -5.81 -7.80
N GLY A 22 -7.88 -6.81 -7.81
CA GLY A 22 -8.18 -8.18 -7.44
C GLY A 22 -9.35 -8.79 -8.21
N LEU A 23 -10.40 -9.19 -7.49
CA LEU A 23 -11.63 -9.76 -8.06
C LEU A 23 -12.73 -8.72 -8.30
N SER A 24 -12.54 -7.45 -7.88
CA SER A 24 -13.49 -6.37 -8.13
C SER A 24 -13.46 -5.95 -9.60
N GLU A 25 -14.65 -5.75 -10.19
CA GLU A 25 -14.82 -5.37 -11.58
C GLU A 25 -15.40 -3.94 -11.70
N PRO A 26 -15.09 -3.21 -12.80
CA PRO A 26 -14.13 -3.55 -13.85
C PRO A 26 -12.68 -3.40 -13.35
N LYS A 27 -11.78 -4.29 -13.79
CA LYS A 27 -10.36 -4.26 -13.41
C LYS A 27 -9.65 -3.06 -13.99
N GLY A 28 -8.71 -2.47 -13.22
CA GLY A 28 -7.90 -1.35 -13.67
C GLY A 28 -8.64 -0.03 -13.79
N VAL A 29 -9.92 0.05 -13.39
CA VAL A 29 -10.70 1.28 -13.48
C VAL A 29 -10.09 2.38 -12.62
N THR A 30 -9.90 3.55 -13.24
CA THR A 30 -9.39 4.77 -12.58
C THR A 30 -10.48 5.86 -12.45
N GLN A 31 -11.54 5.77 -13.25
CA GLN A 31 -12.68 6.67 -13.15
C GLN A 31 -13.42 6.47 -11.83
N ALA A 32 -13.74 7.58 -11.15
CA ALA A 32 -14.36 7.57 -9.82
C ALA A 32 -13.62 6.63 -8.84
N ASN A 33 -12.29 6.60 -8.92
CA ASN A 33 -11.43 5.77 -8.10
C ASN A 33 -10.42 6.67 -7.38
N THR A 34 -10.90 7.33 -6.34
CA THR A 34 -10.14 8.23 -5.47
C THR A 34 -10.16 7.72 -4.02
N THR A 35 -9.31 8.25 -3.17
CA THR A 35 -9.32 7.88 -1.74
C THR A 35 -10.69 8.13 -1.07
N PRO A 36 -11.37 9.27 -1.26
CA PRO A 36 -12.74 9.44 -0.77
C PRO A 36 -13.72 8.37 -1.26
N ASP A 37 -13.61 7.95 -2.53
CA ASP A 37 -14.45 6.87 -3.06
C ASP A 37 -14.20 5.54 -2.36
N LEU A 38 -12.93 5.22 -2.05
CA LEU A 38 -12.58 3.99 -1.32
C LEU A 38 -13.11 4.02 0.11
N LEU A 39 -13.03 5.16 0.79
CA LEU A 39 -13.61 5.32 2.15
C LEU A 39 -15.13 5.11 2.12
N ALA A 40 -15.80 5.66 1.12
CA ALA A 40 -17.24 5.46 0.91
C ALA A 40 -17.58 3.99 0.63
N ASP A 41 -16.72 3.27 -0.11
CA ASP A 41 -16.92 1.84 -0.38
C ASP A 41 -16.81 1.00 0.89
N ILE A 42 -15.82 1.29 1.75
CA ILE A 42 -15.64 0.60 3.04
C ILE A 42 -16.91 0.75 3.89
N GLU A 43 -17.41 1.97 4.00
CA GLU A 43 -18.62 2.25 4.79
C GLU A 43 -19.89 1.64 4.17
N ARG A 44 -20.00 1.63 2.83
CA ARG A 44 -21.08 0.96 2.11
C ARG A 44 -21.07 -0.55 2.34
N LEU A 45 -19.87 -1.17 2.30
CA LEU A 45 -19.69 -2.59 2.59
C LEU A 45 -20.12 -2.94 4.01
N ARG A 46 -19.65 -2.16 5.01
CA ARG A 46 -20.04 -2.35 6.41
C ARG A 46 -21.56 -2.34 6.58
N ARG A 47 -22.23 -1.33 6.02
CA ARG A 47 -23.70 -1.19 6.08
C ARG A 47 -24.42 -2.31 5.36
N ALA A 48 -23.96 -2.70 4.17
CA ALA A 48 -24.57 -3.78 3.39
C ALA A 48 -24.47 -5.14 4.09
N LEU A 49 -23.44 -5.35 4.90
CA LEU A 49 -23.28 -6.55 5.72
C LEU A 49 -24.00 -6.49 7.08
N GLY A 50 -24.67 -5.38 7.38
CA GLY A 50 -25.39 -5.19 8.66
C GLY A 50 -24.47 -5.11 9.88
N VAL A 51 -23.18 -4.81 9.70
CA VAL A 51 -22.20 -4.73 10.78
C VAL A 51 -22.32 -3.37 11.46
N SER A 52 -22.67 -3.33 12.73
CA SER A 52 -22.80 -2.09 13.50
C SER A 52 -21.43 -1.47 13.83
N ARG A 53 -20.50 -2.29 14.31
CA ARG A 53 -19.11 -1.92 14.61
C ARG A 53 -18.17 -3.05 14.20
N TRP A 54 -16.94 -2.72 13.88
CA TRP A 54 -15.92 -3.70 13.50
C TRP A 54 -14.51 -3.31 13.94
N ASN A 55 -13.60 -4.25 13.86
CA ASN A 55 -12.18 -4.01 13.94
C ASN A 55 -11.61 -3.84 12.52
N VAL A 56 -10.64 -2.98 12.36
CA VAL A 56 -10.03 -2.70 11.06
C VAL A 56 -8.56 -3.09 11.07
N VAL A 57 -8.13 -3.84 10.04
CA VAL A 57 -6.71 -4.19 9.83
C VAL A 57 -6.28 -3.68 8.47
N GLY A 58 -5.25 -2.86 8.46
CA GLY A 58 -4.66 -2.30 7.25
C GLY A 58 -3.15 -2.51 7.17
N SER A 59 -2.65 -2.74 5.96
CA SER A 59 -1.24 -2.98 5.71
C SER A 59 -0.75 -2.10 4.56
N SER A 60 0.40 -1.44 4.72
CA SER A 60 0.98 -0.60 3.67
C SER A 60 -0.03 0.48 3.22
N TRP A 61 -0.39 0.54 1.92
CA TRP A 61 -1.49 1.37 1.43
C TRP A 61 -2.82 1.12 2.16
N GLY A 62 -3.13 -0.14 2.46
CA GLY A 62 -4.29 -0.48 3.27
C GLY A 62 -4.20 0.08 4.69
N GLY A 63 -3.00 0.33 5.22
CA GLY A 63 -2.77 1.03 6.47
C GLY A 63 -3.15 2.50 6.40
N ALA A 64 -2.81 3.19 5.29
CA ALA A 64 -3.27 4.57 5.03
C ALA A 64 -4.80 4.64 4.96
N LEU A 65 -5.43 3.72 4.21
CA LEU A 65 -6.89 3.66 4.12
C LEU A 65 -7.56 3.38 5.46
N ALA A 66 -7.01 2.45 6.25
CA ALA A 66 -7.52 2.11 7.58
C ALA A 66 -7.45 3.32 8.53
N LEU A 67 -6.34 4.06 8.48
CA LEU A 67 -6.14 5.26 9.28
C LEU A 67 -7.14 6.36 8.89
N LEU A 68 -7.26 6.67 7.60
CA LEU A 68 -8.21 7.65 7.09
C LEU A 68 -9.67 7.26 7.36
N TYR A 69 -9.99 5.98 7.21
CA TYR A 69 -11.31 5.47 7.53
C TYR A 69 -11.62 5.56 9.02
N ALA A 70 -10.64 5.25 9.88
CA ALA A 70 -10.80 5.38 11.34
C ALA A 70 -11.04 6.83 11.77
N GLN A 71 -10.35 7.79 11.15
CA GLN A 71 -10.56 9.21 11.38
C GLN A 71 -11.97 9.68 10.95
N ALA A 72 -12.46 9.18 9.82
CA ALA A 72 -13.77 9.57 9.29
C ALA A 72 -14.96 8.87 9.99
N HIS A 73 -14.72 7.68 10.57
CA HIS A 73 -15.77 6.78 11.08
C HIS A 73 -15.40 6.13 12.42
N SER A 74 -14.73 6.87 13.32
CA SER A 74 -14.28 6.35 14.63
C SER A 74 -15.43 5.75 15.47
N ASN A 75 -16.64 6.26 15.30
CA ASN A 75 -17.83 5.82 16.03
C ASN A 75 -18.31 4.39 15.69
N VAL A 76 -17.83 3.80 14.59
CA VAL A 76 -18.17 2.42 14.15
C VAL A 76 -16.98 1.47 14.19
N ILE A 77 -15.89 1.89 14.81
CA ILE A 77 -14.65 1.10 14.93
C ILE A 77 -14.35 0.86 16.41
N ASP A 78 -13.95 -0.37 16.75
CA ASP A 78 -13.50 -0.71 18.10
C ASP A 78 -11.98 -0.70 18.19
N ARG A 79 -11.31 -1.33 17.22
CA ARG A 79 -9.83 -1.46 17.21
C ARG A 79 -9.30 -1.30 15.79
N VAL A 80 -8.08 -0.77 15.70
CA VAL A 80 -7.34 -0.62 14.46
C VAL A 80 -5.95 -1.25 14.60
N LEU A 81 -5.57 -2.10 13.68
CA LEU A 81 -4.19 -2.58 13.56
C LEU A 81 -3.63 -2.13 12.21
N LEU A 82 -2.52 -1.41 12.27
CA LEU A 82 -1.78 -0.95 11.11
C LEU A 82 -0.44 -1.71 11.02
N ARG A 83 -0.20 -2.38 9.91
CA ARG A 83 1.08 -3.02 9.63
C ARG A 83 1.85 -2.21 8.60
N SER A 84 3.07 -1.75 8.96
CA SER A 84 3.94 -0.98 8.05
C SER A 84 3.17 0.08 7.26
N PRO A 85 2.49 1.03 7.93
CA PRO A 85 1.58 1.97 7.26
C PRO A 85 2.34 2.92 6.34
N PHE A 86 1.77 3.16 5.16
CA PHE A 86 2.14 4.23 4.24
C PHE A 86 1.43 5.52 4.65
N LEU A 87 2.11 6.67 4.62
CA LEU A 87 1.52 7.96 5.02
C LEU A 87 1.16 8.87 3.84
N CYS A 88 1.39 8.41 2.62
CA CYS A 88 1.08 9.16 1.39
C CYS A 88 1.82 10.52 1.29
N THR A 89 2.93 10.68 1.99
CA THR A 89 3.70 11.93 1.94
C THR A 89 4.37 12.10 0.59
N ALA A 90 4.59 13.34 0.19
CA ALA A 90 5.35 13.63 -1.03
C ALA A 90 6.74 12.98 -0.97
N ALA A 91 7.41 13.03 0.19
CA ALA A 91 8.73 12.43 0.36
C ALA A 91 8.73 10.91 0.20
N GLU A 92 7.69 10.19 0.65
CA GLU A 92 7.57 8.76 0.43
C GLU A 92 7.35 8.43 -1.05
N ILE A 93 6.40 9.12 -1.70
CA ILE A 93 6.08 8.91 -3.12
C ILE A 93 7.30 9.25 -3.98
N ASP A 94 7.95 10.37 -3.73
CA ASP A 94 9.12 10.81 -4.45
C ASP A 94 10.31 9.86 -4.19
N GLY A 95 10.54 9.48 -2.94
CA GLY A 95 11.57 8.51 -2.56
C GLY A 95 11.37 7.11 -3.16
N PHE A 96 10.15 6.77 -3.58
CA PHE A 96 9.84 5.53 -4.27
C PHE A 96 10.29 5.53 -5.74
N VAL A 97 10.30 6.69 -6.41
CA VAL A 97 10.48 6.81 -7.87
C VAL A 97 11.69 7.62 -8.32
N TYR A 98 12.34 8.41 -7.45
CA TYR A 98 13.43 9.28 -7.88
C TYR A 98 14.83 8.70 -7.73
N ALA A 99 15.01 7.71 -6.85
CA ALA A 99 16.29 7.07 -6.65
C ALA A 99 16.13 5.61 -6.24
N PRO A 100 17.07 4.74 -6.65
CA PRO A 100 17.03 3.36 -6.24
C PRO A 100 17.23 3.21 -4.72
N ARG A 101 16.45 2.35 -4.11
CA ARG A 101 16.70 1.91 -2.74
C ARG A 101 17.97 1.04 -2.69
N PRO A 102 18.69 0.98 -1.57
CA PRO A 102 19.83 0.10 -1.43
C PRO A 102 19.50 -1.33 -1.85
N GLY A 103 20.33 -1.92 -2.71
CA GLY A 103 20.12 -3.29 -3.23
C GLY A 103 19.10 -3.43 -4.36
N CYS A 104 18.41 -2.37 -4.76
CA CYS A 104 17.39 -2.40 -5.82
C CYS A 104 17.85 -1.74 -7.12
N GLN A 105 19.15 -1.38 -7.24
CA GLN A 105 19.72 -0.61 -8.35
C GLN A 105 19.34 -1.16 -9.72
N THR A 106 19.62 -2.44 -9.97
CA THR A 106 19.39 -3.07 -11.29
C THR A 106 17.92 -3.10 -11.69
N ALA A 107 17.02 -3.34 -10.72
CA ALA A 107 15.59 -3.35 -10.99
C ALA A 107 15.07 -1.93 -11.25
N TRP A 108 15.59 -0.93 -10.54
CA TRP A 108 15.27 0.47 -10.74
C TRP A 108 15.76 0.97 -12.10
N GLU A 109 17.00 0.65 -12.48
CA GLU A 109 17.56 0.99 -13.80
C GLU A 109 16.75 0.39 -14.94
N TRP A 110 16.25 -0.83 -14.77
CA TRP A 110 15.34 -1.42 -15.75
C TRP A 110 14.03 -0.62 -15.85
N LEU A 111 13.40 -0.30 -14.73
CA LEU A 111 12.19 0.53 -14.71
C LEU A 111 12.43 1.90 -15.38
N GLU A 112 13.54 2.55 -15.04
CA GLU A 112 13.93 3.82 -15.65
C GLU A 112 14.14 3.68 -17.16
N SER A 113 14.81 2.61 -17.61
CA SER A 113 15.06 2.37 -19.04
C SER A 113 13.76 2.18 -19.84
N GLU A 114 12.76 1.49 -19.27
CA GLU A 114 11.44 1.36 -19.91
C GLU A 114 10.73 2.73 -20.02
N CYS A 115 10.91 3.59 -19.02
CA CYS A 115 10.35 4.94 -19.06
C CYS A 115 11.06 5.89 -20.02
N ARG A 116 12.31 5.61 -20.40
CA ARG A 116 13.07 6.42 -21.37
C ARG A 116 12.82 6.02 -22.82
N GLN A 117 12.22 4.86 -23.09
CA GLN A 117 11.93 4.42 -24.46
C GLN A 117 11.02 5.40 -25.18
N GLY A 118 11.45 5.86 -26.37
CA GLY A 118 10.69 6.79 -27.21
C GLY A 118 10.79 8.28 -26.79
N GLN A 119 11.66 8.62 -25.84
CA GLN A 119 11.93 10.02 -25.48
C GLN A 119 13.19 10.57 -26.19
N PRO A 120 13.26 11.90 -26.47
CA PRO A 120 14.48 12.52 -26.98
C PRO A 120 15.65 12.30 -26.03
N SER A 121 16.84 12.04 -26.56
CA SER A 121 18.07 11.77 -25.80
C SER A 121 18.52 12.91 -24.87
N ASP A 122 17.96 14.10 -25.01
CA ASP A 122 18.37 15.29 -24.27
C ASP A 122 17.62 15.52 -22.96
N SER A 123 16.63 14.67 -22.63
CA SER A 123 15.93 14.79 -21.35
C SER A 123 16.72 14.13 -20.22
N ASN A 124 17.38 14.93 -19.40
CA ASN A 124 18.20 14.47 -18.27
C ASN A 124 17.43 13.76 -17.16
N THR A 125 16.09 13.82 -17.17
CA THR A 125 15.25 13.11 -16.16
C THR A 125 13.90 12.79 -16.78
N THR A 126 13.60 11.51 -16.93
CA THR A 126 12.21 11.08 -17.17
C THR A 126 11.55 10.93 -15.82
N PRO A 127 10.49 11.68 -15.50
CA PRO A 127 9.72 11.44 -14.30
C PRO A 127 9.03 10.07 -14.46
N ILE A 128 9.60 9.02 -13.87
CA ILE A 128 9.09 7.65 -13.94
C ILE A 128 7.58 7.61 -13.72
N LEU A 129 7.11 8.36 -12.73
CA LEU A 129 5.71 8.37 -12.36
C LEU A 129 4.81 9.00 -13.43
N ALA A 130 5.20 10.15 -14.01
CA ALA A 130 4.43 10.80 -15.06
C ALA A 130 4.41 9.98 -16.35
N HIS A 131 5.54 9.33 -16.70
CA HIS A 131 5.59 8.43 -17.85
C HIS A 131 4.70 7.20 -17.62
N SER A 132 4.81 6.59 -16.44
CA SER A 132 4.00 5.42 -16.09
C SER A 132 2.50 5.73 -16.11
N TYR A 133 2.10 6.87 -15.56
CA TYR A 133 0.70 7.30 -15.60
C TYR A 133 0.20 7.47 -17.04
N ARG A 134 0.95 8.19 -17.89
CA ARG A 134 0.57 8.33 -19.30
C ARG A 134 0.45 6.99 -20.01
N THR A 135 1.43 6.10 -19.81
CA THR A 135 1.43 4.78 -20.46
C THR A 135 0.24 3.93 -20.01
N PHE A 136 -0.05 3.87 -18.71
CA PHE A 136 -1.09 2.98 -18.19
C PHE A 136 -2.50 3.57 -18.23
N CYS A 137 -2.64 4.89 -18.03
CA CYS A 137 -3.96 5.51 -17.84
C CYS A 137 -4.43 6.30 -19.07
N GLU A 138 -3.53 6.75 -19.94
CA GLU A 138 -3.85 7.55 -21.12
C GLU A 138 -3.48 6.85 -22.43
N GLY A 139 -2.54 5.89 -22.40
CA GLY A 139 -2.08 5.14 -23.57
C GLY A 139 -2.87 3.87 -23.83
N ASP A 140 -2.75 3.35 -25.06
CA ASP A 140 -3.39 2.13 -25.55
C ASP A 140 -2.38 1.05 -26.05
N ASP A 141 -1.07 1.34 -26.02
CA ASP A 141 -0.03 0.36 -26.39
C ASP A 141 0.14 -0.71 -25.31
N VAL A 142 -0.61 -1.81 -25.50
CA VAL A 142 -0.59 -2.97 -24.59
C VAL A 142 0.82 -3.59 -24.48
N ALA A 143 1.65 -3.50 -25.53
CA ALA A 143 3.00 -4.04 -25.47
C ALA A 143 3.91 -3.20 -24.57
N ALA A 144 3.85 -1.87 -24.69
CA ALA A 144 4.56 -0.94 -23.81
C ALA A 144 4.06 -1.07 -22.36
N GLN A 145 2.74 -1.07 -22.15
CA GLN A 145 2.15 -1.30 -20.82
C GLN A 145 2.64 -2.60 -20.18
N SER A 146 2.68 -3.70 -20.97
CA SER A 146 3.12 -5.01 -20.49
C SER A 146 4.60 -5.04 -20.09
N ARG A 147 5.48 -4.37 -20.85
CA ARG A 147 6.92 -4.26 -20.51
C ARG A 147 7.10 -3.44 -19.23
N LEU A 148 6.48 -2.27 -19.18
CA LEU A 148 6.55 -1.37 -18.04
C LEU A 148 5.97 -2.02 -16.77
N ALA A 149 4.88 -2.79 -16.88
CA ALA A 149 4.29 -3.51 -15.75
C ALA A 149 5.25 -4.57 -15.16
N ARG A 150 6.01 -5.27 -16.02
CA ARG A 150 7.03 -6.21 -15.52
C ARG A 150 8.16 -5.49 -14.79
N ALA A 151 8.63 -4.36 -15.33
CA ALA A 151 9.68 -3.57 -14.69
C ALA A 151 9.24 -3.06 -13.31
N TRP A 152 8.02 -2.51 -13.20
CA TRP A 152 7.43 -2.12 -11.92
C TRP A 152 7.35 -3.27 -10.93
N MET A 153 6.78 -4.42 -11.36
CA MET A 153 6.66 -5.59 -10.48
C MET A 153 8.01 -6.07 -9.97
N THR A 154 9.04 -6.06 -10.83
CA THR A 154 10.38 -6.49 -10.44
C THR A 154 11.00 -5.51 -9.43
N TYR A 155 10.80 -4.20 -9.64
CA TYR A 155 11.30 -3.19 -8.72
C TYR A 155 10.62 -3.29 -7.34
N GLU A 156 9.28 -3.38 -7.28
CA GLU A 156 8.55 -3.61 -6.03
C GLU A 156 8.99 -4.89 -5.31
N ALA A 157 9.11 -6.00 -6.06
CA ALA A 157 9.54 -7.27 -5.49
C ALA A 157 10.97 -7.21 -4.92
N SER A 158 11.86 -6.42 -5.53
CA SER A 158 13.23 -6.24 -5.01
C SER A 158 13.25 -5.47 -3.69
N MET A 159 12.35 -4.51 -3.51
CA MET A 159 12.21 -3.77 -2.25
C MET A 159 11.55 -4.63 -1.15
N ASP A 160 10.53 -5.41 -1.50
CA ASP A 160 9.83 -6.28 -0.55
C ASP A 160 10.74 -7.43 -0.05
N ALA A 161 11.65 -7.91 -0.88
CA ALA A 161 12.60 -8.96 -0.55
C ALA A 161 13.87 -8.47 0.15
N TRP A 162 14.11 -7.17 0.24
CA TRP A 162 15.29 -6.62 0.91
C TRP A 162 15.48 -7.21 2.33
N PRO A 163 16.68 -7.62 2.76
CA PRO A 163 17.98 -7.49 2.07
C PRO A 163 18.34 -8.65 1.11
N VAL A 164 17.41 -9.54 0.77
CA VAL A 164 17.65 -10.69 -0.12
C VAL A 164 17.47 -10.26 -1.57
N PRO A 165 18.47 -10.45 -2.45
CA PRO A 165 18.34 -10.11 -3.87
C PRO A 165 17.23 -10.91 -4.57
N VAL A 166 16.42 -10.24 -5.39
CA VAL A 166 15.43 -10.88 -6.27
C VAL A 166 16.03 -11.00 -7.66
N SER A 167 15.92 -12.18 -8.26
CA SER A 167 16.29 -12.33 -9.68
C SER A 167 15.26 -11.63 -10.57
N LEU A 168 15.73 -10.84 -11.53
CA LEU A 168 14.87 -10.20 -12.53
C LEU A 168 14.11 -11.28 -13.32
N THR A 169 12.78 -11.26 -13.26
CA THR A 169 11.97 -12.28 -13.92
C THR A 169 11.32 -11.72 -15.19
N SER A 170 11.86 -12.11 -16.34
CA SER A 170 11.20 -11.87 -17.65
C SER A 170 9.95 -12.76 -17.87
N ARG A 171 9.67 -13.68 -16.94
CA ARG A 171 8.61 -14.71 -17.07
C ARG A 171 7.24 -14.25 -16.59
N LEU A 172 7.13 -13.07 -15.98
CA LEU A 172 5.84 -12.54 -15.53
C LEU A 172 4.96 -12.18 -16.73
N ASP A 173 3.70 -12.58 -16.69
CA ASP A 173 2.72 -12.10 -17.67
C ASP A 173 2.42 -10.62 -17.43
N GLY A 174 3.08 -9.77 -18.19
CA GLY A 174 2.92 -8.32 -18.09
C GLY A 174 1.52 -7.85 -18.39
N ARG A 175 0.77 -8.55 -19.29
CA ARG A 175 -0.63 -8.19 -19.58
C ARG A 175 -1.53 -8.36 -18.38
N ALA A 176 -1.36 -9.44 -17.63
CA ALA A 176 -2.12 -9.68 -16.41
C ALA A 176 -1.84 -8.63 -15.30
N LEU A 177 -0.70 -7.95 -15.39
CA LEU A 177 -0.28 -6.91 -14.44
C LEU A 177 -0.82 -5.51 -14.80
N ILE A 178 -1.25 -5.26 -16.04
CA ILE A 178 -1.68 -3.93 -16.50
C ILE A 178 -2.75 -3.32 -15.57
N PRO A 179 -3.85 -4.01 -15.23
CA PRO A 179 -4.90 -3.43 -14.38
C PRO A 179 -4.38 -2.99 -13.00
N ARG A 180 -3.44 -3.73 -12.43
CA ARG A 180 -2.78 -3.38 -11.16
C ARG A 180 -2.04 -2.04 -11.29
N TYR A 181 -1.23 -1.89 -12.35
CA TYR A 181 -0.40 -0.70 -12.51
C TYR A 181 -1.18 0.52 -13.03
N GLN A 182 -2.32 0.32 -13.69
CA GLN A 182 -3.29 1.40 -13.94
C GLN A 182 -3.72 2.06 -12.62
N VAL A 183 -4.22 1.27 -11.68
CA VAL A 183 -4.65 1.79 -10.37
C VAL A 183 -3.46 2.30 -9.57
N HIS A 184 -2.35 1.57 -9.52
CA HIS A 184 -1.16 1.94 -8.74
C HIS A 184 -0.60 3.31 -9.16
N THR A 185 -0.34 3.49 -10.47
CA THR A 185 0.21 4.75 -10.98
C THR A 185 -0.79 5.91 -10.91
N HIS A 186 -2.08 5.61 -11.08
CA HIS A 186 -3.14 6.59 -10.86
C HIS A 186 -3.10 7.18 -9.44
N TYR A 187 -3.00 6.33 -8.41
CA TYR A 187 -2.90 6.81 -7.04
C TYR A 187 -1.60 7.57 -6.76
N LEU A 188 -0.45 7.03 -7.15
CA LEU A 188 0.83 7.69 -6.91
C LEU A 188 0.93 9.03 -7.64
N TYR A 189 0.50 9.11 -8.91
CA TYR A 189 0.53 10.32 -9.71
C TYR A 189 -0.33 11.43 -9.11
N HIS A 190 -1.49 11.08 -8.62
CA HIS A 190 -2.41 12.01 -7.95
C HIS A 190 -2.17 12.13 -6.43
N ARG A 191 -0.95 11.78 -5.96
CA ARG A 191 -0.58 11.90 -4.53
C ARG A 191 -1.61 11.24 -3.62
N CYS A 192 -2.09 10.06 -4.03
CA CYS A 192 -3.11 9.27 -3.34
C CYS A 192 -4.43 10.02 -3.09
N PHE A 193 -4.71 11.12 -3.80
CA PHE A 193 -5.87 11.99 -3.58
C PHE A 193 -5.99 12.48 -2.12
N VAL A 194 -4.85 12.68 -1.47
CA VAL A 194 -4.75 13.21 -0.11
C VAL A 194 -4.12 14.60 -0.19
N ASN A 195 -4.92 15.63 0.09
CA ASN A 195 -4.51 17.03 -0.07
C ASN A 195 -3.81 17.62 1.17
N HIS A 196 -3.74 16.85 2.26
CA HIS A 196 -3.15 17.26 3.52
C HIS A 196 -2.52 16.03 4.22
N SER A 197 -1.77 16.25 5.28
CA SER A 197 -1.22 15.13 6.05
C SER A 197 -2.33 14.23 6.58
N ILE A 198 -2.21 12.91 6.34
CA ILE A 198 -3.17 11.93 6.89
C ILE A 198 -3.10 11.85 8.44
N LEU A 199 -2.15 12.54 9.06
CA LEU A 199 -2.03 12.65 10.52
C LEU A 199 -2.75 13.89 11.09
N MET A 200 -3.35 14.72 10.24
CA MET A 200 -3.94 16.01 10.66
C MET A 200 -5.12 15.84 11.64
N HIS A 201 -5.86 14.75 11.53
CA HIS A 201 -7.05 14.47 12.36
C HIS A 201 -6.80 13.28 13.29
N ALA A 202 -5.61 13.18 13.85
CA ALA A 202 -5.25 12.08 14.75
C ALA A 202 -6.05 12.09 16.07
N ASP A 203 -6.57 13.24 16.47
CA ASP A 203 -7.53 13.39 17.59
C ASP A 203 -8.79 12.52 17.42
N ALA A 204 -9.21 12.27 16.19
CA ALA A 204 -10.34 11.35 15.91
C ALA A 204 -10.02 9.88 16.24
N LEU A 205 -8.76 9.56 16.49
CA LEU A 205 -8.31 8.22 16.90
C LEU A 205 -8.35 8.01 18.42
N ASP A 206 -8.58 9.09 19.18
CA ASP A 206 -8.63 9.02 20.64
C ASP A 206 -9.75 8.05 21.09
N GLY A 207 -9.39 7.17 21.99
CA GLY A 207 -10.30 6.12 22.50
C GLY A 207 -10.39 4.86 21.63
N LEU A 208 -9.77 4.82 20.44
CA LEU A 208 -9.66 3.60 19.66
C LEU A 208 -8.48 2.72 20.17
N GLY A 209 -8.66 1.43 20.17
CA GLY A 209 -7.56 0.49 20.39
C GLY A 209 -6.63 0.47 19.17
N LEU A 210 -5.63 1.38 19.13
CA LEU A 210 -4.71 1.50 17.99
C LEU A 210 -3.43 0.69 18.24
N THR A 211 -3.13 -0.24 17.34
CA THR A 211 -1.91 -1.05 17.36
C THR A 211 -1.13 -0.85 16.06
N LEU A 212 0.17 -0.61 16.17
CA LEU A 212 1.10 -0.47 15.06
C LEU A 212 2.08 -1.65 15.11
N VAL A 213 2.24 -2.39 14.02
CA VAL A 213 3.24 -3.47 13.90
C VAL A 213 4.14 -3.16 12.72
N HIS A 214 5.44 -2.91 12.95
CA HIS A 214 6.32 -2.43 11.90
C HIS A 214 7.72 -3.06 11.98
N GLY A 215 8.22 -3.50 10.83
CA GLY A 215 9.58 -4.01 10.68
C GLY A 215 10.60 -2.85 10.63
N ASP A 216 11.70 -2.97 11.37
CA ASP A 216 12.69 -1.90 11.42
C ASP A 216 13.67 -1.89 10.23
N GLN A 217 13.55 -2.86 9.31
CA GLN A 217 14.29 -2.92 8.05
C GLN A 217 13.36 -2.69 6.84
N ASP A 218 12.22 -2.06 7.05
CA ASP A 218 11.25 -1.82 5.99
C ASP A 218 11.76 -0.72 5.04
N ALA A 219 12.09 -1.12 3.80
CA ALA A 219 12.58 -0.20 2.78
C ALA A 219 11.45 0.42 1.93
N LEU A 220 10.24 -0.13 1.98
CA LEU A 220 9.07 0.39 1.27
C LEU A 220 8.39 1.51 2.07
N CYS A 221 7.96 1.19 3.29
CA CYS A 221 7.39 2.16 4.21
C CYS A 221 8.36 2.31 5.39
N PRO A 222 9.00 3.47 5.56
CA PRO A 222 9.99 3.63 6.61
C PRO A 222 9.38 3.51 8.01
N PHE A 223 10.13 2.94 8.96
CA PHE A 223 9.69 2.75 10.34
C PHE A 223 9.27 4.07 11.02
N GLU A 224 9.84 5.18 10.55
CA GLU A 224 9.52 6.55 10.95
C GLU A 224 8.05 6.90 10.78
N ASN A 225 7.34 6.23 9.85
CA ASN A 225 5.90 6.39 9.68
C ASN A 225 5.14 5.99 10.94
N SER A 226 5.48 4.84 11.53
CA SER A 226 4.85 4.42 12.79
C SER A 226 5.22 5.34 13.96
N LEU A 227 6.47 5.83 14.01
CA LEU A 227 6.85 6.83 15.01
C LEU A 227 6.10 8.15 14.82
N ALA A 228 5.80 8.55 13.58
CA ALA A 228 5.01 9.74 13.32
C ALA A 228 3.55 9.58 13.78
N ILE A 229 2.95 8.39 13.59
CA ILE A 229 1.62 8.09 14.13
C ILE A 229 1.64 8.09 15.65
N GLU A 230 2.61 7.44 16.29
CA GLU A 230 2.75 7.38 17.75
C GLU A 230 2.86 8.77 18.39
N ARG A 231 3.58 9.72 17.73
CA ARG A 231 3.70 11.10 18.23
C ARG A 231 2.37 11.84 18.30
N VAL A 232 1.47 11.59 17.36
CA VAL A 232 0.15 12.25 17.28
C VAL A 232 -0.97 11.45 17.95
N ALA A 233 -0.74 10.16 18.20
CA ALA A 233 -1.62 9.26 18.93
C ALA A 233 -0.82 8.50 20.01
N PRO A 234 -0.46 9.14 21.13
CA PRO A 234 0.45 8.56 22.14
C PRO A 234 -0.12 7.32 22.85
N HIS A 235 -1.41 7.05 22.71
CA HIS A 235 -2.08 5.85 23.22
C HIS A 235 -1.87 4.63 22.30
N ALA A 236 -1.30 4.81 21.11
CA ALA A 236 -1.04 3.72 20.18
C ALA A 236 0.01 2.74 20.74
N HIS A 237 -0.29 1.44 20.62
CA HIS A 237 0.66 0.39 20.98
C HIS A 237 1.58 0.09 19.80
N LEU A 238 2.83 0.54 19.84
CA LEU A 238 3.83 0.30 18.79
C LEU A 238 4.65 -0.97 19.07
N VAL A 239 4.57 -1.92 18.14
CA VAL A 239 5.36 -3.15 18.13
C VAL A 239 6.41 -3.06 17.04
N ARG A 240 7.67 -2.84 17.45
CA ARG A 240 8.84 -2.89 16.56
C ARG A 240 9.25 -4.35 16.33
N VAL A 241 9.27 -4.79 15.06
CA VAL A 241 9.70 -6.15 14.68
C VAL A 241 11.15 -6.09 14.19
N ALA A 242 12.08 -6.45 15.08
CA ALA A 242 13.52 -6.35 14.80
C ALA A 242 13.94 -7.24 13.62
N GLY A 243 14.67 -6.64 12.67
CA GLY A 243 15.18 -7.28 11.46
C GLY A 243 14.12 -7.68 10.43
N ALA A 244 12.85 -7.36 10.62
CA ALA A 244 11.81 -7.59 9.61
C ALA A 244 11.76 -6.43 8.60
N ALA A 245 11.54 -6.78 7.33
CA ALA A 245 11.29 -5.84 6.23
C ALA A 245 9.78 -5.69 5.97
N HIS A 246 9.42 -5.23 4.76
CA HIS A 246 8.02 -5.01 4.37
C HIS A 246 7.24 -6.32 4.16
N ASN A 247 7.91 -7.45 3.96
CA ASN A 247 7.25 -8.71 3.70
C ASN A 247 6.41 -9.18 4.91
N MET A 248 5.09 -9.18 4.73
CA MET A 248 4.18 -9.62 5.80
C MET A 248 4.27 -11.13 6.10
N PHE A 249 4.86 -11.94 5.22
CA PHE A 249 5.05 -13.38 5.39
C PHE A 249 6.41 -13.75 6.00
N ASP A 250 7.22 -12.76 6.39
CA ASP A 250 8.34 -12.98 7.29
C ASP A 250 7.82 -13.57 8.60
N ASP A 251 8.43 -14.66 9.07
CA ASP A 251 7.97 -15.39 10.27
C ASP A 251 7.91 -14.50 11.52
N ARG A 252 8.81 -13.53 11.64
CA ARG A 252 8.85 -12.58 12.76
C ARG A 252 7.65 -11.63 12.69
N MET A 253 7.36 -11.11 11.49
CA MET A 253 6.22 -10.23 11.25
C MET A 253 4.91 -10.99 11.48
N MET A 254 4.76 -12.18 10.91
CA MET A 254 3.58 -13.03 11.11
C MET A 254 3.34 -13.35 12.59
N ARG A 255 4.39 -13.70 13.32
CA ARG A 255 4.29 -13.97 14.77
C ARG A 255 3.86 -12.73 15.55
N ALA A 256 4.45 -11.56 15.25
CA ALA A 256 4.07 -10.32 15.90
C ALA A 256 2.59 -9.97 15.65
N LEU A 257 2.12 -10.09 14.40
CA LEU A 257 0.72 -9.88 14.04
C LEU A 257 -0.22 -10.83 14.78
N LEU A 258 0.09 -12.13 14.82
CA LEU A 258 -0.74 -13.13 15.50
C LEU A 258 -0.85 -12.85 17.00
N ILE A 259 0.25 -12.46 17.66
CA ILE A 259 0.23 -12.11 19.09
C ILE A 259 -0.72 -10.93 19.34
N GLN A 260 -0.66 -9.89 18.50
CA GLN A 260 -1.54 -8.73 18.68
C GLN A 260 -3.01 -9.06 18.41
N LEU A 261 -3.29 -9.81 17.34
CA LEU A 261 -4.66 -10.16 16.96
C LEU A 261 -5.31 -11.17 17.90
N GLN A 262 -4.54 -12.03 18.59
CA GLN A 262 -5.05 -12.91 19.65
C GLN A 262 -5.67 -12.13 20.82
N THR A 263 -5.24 -10.90 21.07
CA THR A 263 -5.83 -10.04 22.12
C THR A 263 -7.22 -9.51 21.75
N TRP A 264 -7.69 -9.75 20.53
CA TRP A 264 -9.00 -9.31 20.03
C TRP A 264 -10.10 -10.37 20.19
N ALA A 265 -9.71 -11.61 20.47
CA ALA A 265 -10.58 -12.78 20.57
C ALA A 265 -11.31 -12.91 21.92
#